data_5d119a61169bbbefddd40d144230bebd
#
_entry.id   5d119a61169bbbefddd40d144230bebd
#
_cell.length_a   1.000
_cell.length_b   1.000
_cell.length_c   1.000
_cell.angle_alpha   90.00
_cell.angle_beta   90.00
_cell.angle_gamma   90.00
#
_symmetry.space_group_name_H-M   'P 1'
#
loop_
_entity.id
_entity.type
_entity.pdbx_description
1 polymer ?
#
loop_
_entity_poly.entity_id
_entity_poly.type
_entity_poly.pdbx_seq_one_letter_code
_entity_poly.pdbx_strand_id
1 'polypeptide(L)'
;MISLYIIVVKNNFVEKGGMKMIYTITFNPALDYVVSVDDFKLGMVNRTSDEAIYYGGKGINVAAVLKELGYESVCLGYLAGFTGDEIQRGAREVLGLKTDFIKLNKGLSRINVKLRSNEESEINGQGPVIDENALTLLIQKLDKLVSGDVLILSGSIPKSMSKDAYRTILKSLNDRDIKTVVDATGDLLKGTLDLKPFLIKPNVHELAELFNVEINNLEEVEFYARQLQEQGAKNVLISMAKDGSLLIDETGKKHQLGVCKGKLKNSVGAGDSMVAGFVAGYLDGKEYHEIIKLATAAGGATAFSEGLAKREMIEELVKQL
;
A
#
# COMPACT_ATOMS: atom_id res chain seq x y z
N MET A 1 15.80 15.76 53.21
CA MET A 1 15.04 16.54 52.24
C MET A 1 15.46 16.13 50.87
N ILE A 2 14.71 15.21 50.24
CA ILE A 2 14.96 14.73 48.89
C ILE A 2 13.96 15.42 47.99
N SER A 3 14.46 16.31 47.14
CA SER A 3 13.64 17.11 46.19
C SER A 3 13.25 16.21 45.00
N LEU A 4 11.98 15.91 44.89
CA LEU A 4 11.39 15.20 43.76
C LEU A 4 11.21 16.22 42.59
N TYR A 5 12.01 16.08 41.52
CA TYR A 5 11.77 16.80 40.28
C TYR A 5 10.67 16.06 39.51
N ILE A 6 9.48 16.61 39.50
CA ILE A 6 8.40 16.18 38.61
C ILE A 6 8.64 16.83 37.26
N ILE A 7 9.04 16.03 36.28
CA ILE A 7 9.06 16.46 34.85
C ILE A 7 7.61 16.44 34.36
N VAL A 8 7.00 17.61 34.28
CA VAL A 8 5.71 17.80 33.62
C VAL A 8 5.96 17.84 32.12
N VAL A 9 5.77 16.70 31.46
CA VAL A 9 5.64 16.67 30.01
C VAL A 9 4.30 17.30 29.66
N LYS A 10 4.32 18.54 29.20
CA LYS A 10 3.14 19.20 28.63
C LYS A 10 2.78 18.49 27.34
N ASN A 11 1.87 17.54 27.40
CA ASN A 11 1.13 17.10 26.24
C ASN A 11 0.21 18.24 25.78
N ASN A 12 0.68 19.02 24.83
CA ASN A 12 -0.20 19.92 24.06
C ASN A 12 -1.05 19.03 23.12
N PHE A 13 -2.06 18.38 23.65
CA PHE A 13 -3.16 17.90 22.84
C PHE A 13 -3.96 19.12 22.39
N VAL A 14 -3.66 19.62 21.21
CA VAL A 14 -4.59 20.46 20.47
C VAL A 14 -5.73 19.53 20.07
N GLU A 15 -6.92 19.74 20.63
CA GLU A 15 -8.18 19.18 20.12
C GLU A 15 -8.39 19.71 18.69
N LYS A 16 -7.80 19.04 17.71
CA LYS A 16 -8.18 19.14 16.30
C LYS A 16 -9.07 17.95 16.00
N GLY A 17 -10.32 18.20 15.71
CA GLY A 17 -11.36 17.33 15.15
C GLY A 17 -11.12 15.83 15.30
N GLY A 18 -12.17 15.05 15.58
CA GLY A 18 -12.12 13.63 15.92
C GLY A 18 -11.06 12.82 15.17
N MET A 19 -10.49 11.81 15.84
CA MET A 19 -9.39 10.99 15.33
C MET A 19 -9.77 10.44 13.94
N LYS A 20 -9.06 10.87 12.90
CA LYS A 20 -9.28 10.44 11.53
C LYS A 20 -8.95 8.95 11.42
N MET A 21 -9.88 8.19 10.87
CA MET A 21 -9.70 6.76 10.65
C MET A 21 -9.08 6.49 9.28
N ILE A 22 -8.26 5.45 9.22
CA ILE A 22 -7.68 4.96 7.97
C ILE A 22 -8.28 3.61 7.67
N TYR A 23 -8.75 3.44 6.44
CA TYR A 23 -9.26 2.17 5.92
C TYR A 23 -8.41 1.73 4.74
N THR A 24 -7.99 0.47 4.72
CA THR A 24 -7.29 -0.11 3.58
C THR A 24 -8.14 -1.22 2.98
N ILE A 25 -8.27 -1.24 1.66
CA ILE A 25 -8.99 -2.30 0.95
C ILE A 25 -8.00 -3.16 0.19
N THR A 26 -8.05 -4.48 0.44
CA THR A 26 -7.37 -5.50 -0.34
C THR A 26 -8.42 -6.43 -0.94
N PHE A 27 -8.64 -6.35 -2.26
CA PHE A 27 -9.65 -7.19 -2.92
C PHE A 27 -9.26 -8.65 -2.97
N ASN A 28 -7.99 -8.93 -3.08
CA ASN A 28 -7.48 -10.28 -3.27
C ASN A 28 -6.27 -10.57 -2.36
N PRO A 29 -6.47 -10.63 -1.03
CA PRO A 29 -5.42 -10.97 -0.08
C PRO A 29 -4.90 -12.39 -0.34
N ALA A 30 -3.66 -12.66 0.06
CA ALA A 30 -2.98 -13.91 -0.19
C ALA A 30 -2.21 -14.42 1.03
N LEU A 31 -2.04 -15.74 1.08
CA LEU A 31 -0.91 -16.35 1.77
C LEU A 31 0.25 -16.41 0.75
N ASP A 32 1.33 -15.69 1.01
CA ASP A 32 2.53 -15.77 0.20
C ASP A 32 3.44 -16.86 0.80
N TYR A 33 3.49 -18.02 0.15
CA TYR A 33 4.33 -19.16 0.52
C TYR A 33 5.65 -19.02 -0.20
N VAL A 34 6.68 -18.61 0.52
CA VAL A 34 8.04 -18.46 0.02
C VAL A 34 8.80 -19.74 0.27
N VAL A 35 9.36 -20.34 -0.76
CA VAL A 35 10.14 -21.57 -0.68
C VAL A 35 11.49 -21.41 -1.35
N SER A 36 12.54 -21.88 -0.69
CA SER A 36 13.89 -21.97 -1.25
C SER A 36 14.18 -23.39 -1.68
N VAL A 37 14.69 -23.56 -2.91
CA VAL A 37 15.11 -24.85 -3.48
C VAL A 37 16.46 -24.64 -4.15
N ASP A 38 17.51 -25.31 -3.68
CA ASP A 38 18.89 -25.02 -4.10
C ASP A 38 19.15 -25.26 -5.60
N ASP A 39 18.50 -26.22 -6.21
CA ASP A 39 18.66 -26.55 -7.65
C ASP A 39 17.30 -27.06 -8.19
N PHE A 40 16.37 -26.14 -8.37
CA PHE A 40 15.03 -26.47 -8.86
C PHE A 40 15.07 -27.08 -10.26
N LYS A 41 14.45 -28.26 -10.43
CA LYS A 41 14.37 -28.98 -11.72
C LYS A 41 12.93 -29.26 -12.08
N LEU A 42 12.55 -28.88 -13.29
CA LEU A 42 11.24 -29.24 -13.86
C LEU A 42 11.12 -30.76 -14.01
N GLY A 43 9.94 -31.33 -13.73
CA GLY A 43 9.65 -32.74 -13.87
C GLY A 43 10.25 -33.63 -12.79
N MET A 44 10.89 -33.09 -11.79
CA MET A 44 11.53 -33.80 -10.68
C MET A 44 10.85 -33.49 -9.34
N VAL A 45 11.07 -34.36 -8.35
CA VAL A 45 10.72 -34.06 -6.96
C VAL A 45 11.79 -33.12 -6.40
N ASN A 46 11.38 -31.89 -6.12
CA ASN A 46 12.23 -30.90 -5.45
C ASN A 46 11.89 -30.85 -3.96
N ARG A 47 12.88 -30.61 -3.11
CA ARG A 47 12.69 -30.43 -1.67
C ARG A 47 13.15 -29.05 -1.27
N THR A 48 12.38 -28.39 -0.41
CA THR A 48 12.72 -27.07 0.13
C THR A 48 13.89 -27.17 1.10
N SER A 49 14.80 -26.20 1.04
CA SER A 49 15.85 -25.98 2.05
C SER A 49 15.38 -24.97 3.10
N ASP A 50 14.45 -24.08 2.76
CA ASP A 50 13.83 -23.11 3.66
C ASP A 50 12.42 -22.76 3.18
N GLU A 51 11.54 -22.41 4.14
CA GLU A 51 10.17 -22.02 3.82
C GLU A 51 9.60 -21.02 4.83
N ALA A 52 8.77 -20.09 4.32
CA ALA A 52 8.11 -19.10 5.14
C ALA A 52 6.73 -18.76 4.58
N ILE A 53 5.80 -18.36 5.46
CA ILE A 53 4.47 -17.87 5.08
C ILE A 53 4.35 -16.40 5.49
N TYR A 54 3.94 -15.56 4.54
CA TYR A 54 3.63 -14.16 4.77
C TYR A 54 2.16 -13.88 4.47
N TYR A 55 1.57 -12.97 5.24
CA TYR A 55 0.18 -12.54 5.07
C TYR A 55 0.17 -11.33 4.15
N GLY A 56 -0.09 -11.59 2.86
CA GLY A 56 0.10 -10.64 1.78
C GLY A 56 -1.20 -9.95 1.33
N GLY A 57 -0.97 -8.89 0.60
CA GLY A 57 -1.98 -8.03 -0.02
C GLY A 57 -1.63 -6.56 0.21
N LYS A 58 -1.63 -5.76 -0.87
CA LYS A 58 -1.12 -4.39 -0.82
C LYS A 58 -1.74 -3.56 0.32
N GLY A 59 -3.06 -3.60 0.52
CA GLY A 59 -3.71 -2.86 1.61
C GLY A 59 -3.32 -3.38 3.00
N ILE A 60 -3.06 -4.69 3.17
CA ILE A 60 -2.55 -5.27 4.41
C ILE A 60 -1.11 -4.77 4.66
N ASN A 61 -0.27 -4.73 3.63
CA ASN A 61 1.10 -4.22 3.71
C ASN A 61 1.10 -2.73 4.12
N VAL A 62 0.27 -1.91 3.47
CA VAL A 62 0.10 -0.49 3.86
C VAL A 62 -0.31 -0.36 5.32
N ALA A 63 -1.30 -1.15 5.77
CA ALA A 63 -1.77 -1.13 7.15
C ALA A 63 -0.67 -1.53 8.16
N ALA A 64 0.15 -2.53 7.83
CA ALA A 64 1.25 -2.97 8.66
C ALA A 64 2.31 -1.86 8.83
N VAL A 65 2.67 -1.17 7.76
CA VAL A 65 3.65 -0.07 7.81
C VAL A 65 3.06 1.18 8.49
N LEU A 66 1.77 1.50 8.27
CA LEU A 66 1.08 2.56 9.01
C LEU A 66 1.13 2.30 10.52
N LYS A 67 0.94 1.05 10.95
CA LYS A 67 1.06 0.68 12.36
C LYS A 67 2.47 0.90 12.90
N GLU A 68 3.52 0.55 12.17
CA GLU A 68 4.90 0.87 12.53
C GLU A 68 5.12 2.38 12.68
N LEU A 69 4.44 3.19 11.86
CA LEU A 69 4.48 4.65 11.94
C LEU A 69 3.56 5.24 13.03
N GLY A 70 2.84 4.38 13.80
CA GLY A 70 2.00 4.80 14.92
C GLY A 70 0.54 5.08 14.55
N TYR A 71 0.10 4.70 13.36
CA TYR A 71 -1.27 4.88 12.89
C TYR A 71 -2.04 3.57 12.92
N GLU A 72 -3.22 3.57 13.51
CA GLU A 72 -4.16 2.48 13.40
C GLU A 72 -4.97 2.58 12.11
N SER A 73 -5.22 1.43 11.48
CA SER A 73 -6.07 1.34 10.30
C SER A 73 -6.96 0.10 10.36
N VAL A 74 -8.04 0.09 9.61
CA VAL A 74 -8.95 -1.05 9.49
C VAL A 74 -8.78 -1.68 8.10
N CYS A 75 -8.35 -2.95 8.08
CA CYS A 75 -8.23 -3.71 6.84
C CYS A 75 -9.60 -4.24 6.42
N LEU A 76 -10.04 -3.88 5.22
CA LEU A 76 -11.23 -4.33 4.53
C LEU A 76 -10.87 -5.18 3.30
N GLY A 77 -11.83 -5.90 2.78
CA GLY A 77 -11.68 -6.73 1.59
C GLY A 77 -12.42 -8.05 1.74
N TYR A 78 -11.99 -9.07 1.01
CA TYR A 78 -12.70 -10.34 0.95
C TYR A 78 -11.79 -11.50 1.33
N LEU A 79 -12.36 -12.43 2.10
CA LEU A 79 -11.71 -13.68 2.51
C LEU A 79 -12.61 -14.86 2.22
N ALA A 80 -12.03 -16.00 1.87
CA ALA A 80 -12.76 -17.23 1.60
C ALA A 80 -11.99 -18.46 2.10
N GLY A 81 -12.74 -19.41 2.65
CA GLY A 81 -12.26 -20.72 3.08
C GLY A 81 -11.17 -20.64 4.16
N PHE A 82 -10.50 -21.77 4.41
CA PHE A 82 -9.48 -21.89 5.47
C PHE A 82 -8.27 -20.96 5.24
N THR A 83 -7.90 -20.72 4.00
CA THR A 83 -6.82 -19.77 3.67
C THR A 83 -7.20 -18.33 4.04
N GLY A 84 -8.48 -17.97 3.88
CA GLY A 84 -9.00 -16.68 4.32
C GLY A 84 -9.01 -16.56 5.85
N ASP A 85 -9.40 -17.63 6.55
CA ASP A 85 -9.35 -17.66 8.03
C ASP A 85 -7.91 -17.48 8.52
N GLU A 86 -6.94 -18.13 7.88
CA GLU A 86 -5.52 -18.00 8.23
C GLU A 86 -5.00 -16.59 7.93
N ILE A 87 -5.36 -15.97 6.79
CA ILE A 87 -5.00 -14.57 6.50
C ILE A 87 -5.56 -13.64 7.59
N GLN A 88 -6.82 -13.83 7.99
CA GLN A 88 -7.42 -13.02 9.05
C GLN A 88 -6.71 -13.22 10.39
N ARG A 89 -6.37 -14.46 10.74
CA ARG A 89 -5.61 -14.76 11.95
C ARG A 89 -4.26 -14.06 11.92
N GLY A 90 -3.48 -14.22 10.82
CA GLY A 90 -2.19 -13.59 10.66
C GLY A 90 -2.23 -12.07 10.71
N ALA A 91 -3.21 -11.46 10.04
CA ALA A 91 -3.41 -10.01 10.10
C ALA A 91 -3.66 -9.50 11.52
N ARG A 92 -4.47 -10.23 12.32
CA ARG A 92 -4.82 -9.85 13.69
C ARG A 92 -3.74 -10.19 14.71
N GLU A 93 -3.30 -11.44 14.72
CA GLU A 93 -2.47 -11.98 15.80
C GLU A 93 -0.98 -11.78 15.54
N VAL A 94 -0.53 -11.86 14.29
CA VAL A 94 0.88 -11.70 13.91
C VAL A 94 1.20 -10.24 13.60
N LEU A 95 0.40 -9.59 12.74
CA LEU A 95 0.62 -8.19 12.37
C LEU A 95 -0.06 -7.20 13.33
N GLY A 96 -1.00 -7.69 14.18
CA GLY A 96 -1.71 -6.88 15.17
C GLY A 96 -2.59 -5.80 14.54
N LEU A 97 -3.21 -6.09 13.39
CA LEU A 97 -4.04 -5.15 12.63
C LEU A 97 -5.51 -5.27 13.02
N LYS A 98 -6.25 -4.18 12.94
CA LYS A 98 -7.73 -4.22 12.99
C LYS A 98 -8.25 -4.67 11.64
N THR A 99 -9.19 -5.61 11.63
CA THR A 99 -9.75 -6.19 10.40
C THR A 99 -11.26 -6.21 10.44
N ASP A 100 -11.89 -5.92 9.29
CA ASP A 100 -13.34 -6.01 9.10
C ASP A 100 -13.62 -6.59 7.69
N PHE A 101 -12.97 -7.72 7.38
CA PHE A 101 -13.13 -8.42 6.11
C PHE A 101 -14.53 -9.00 5.92
N ILE A 102 -14.95 -9.10 4.67
CA ILE A 102 -16.16 -9.82 4.25
C ILE A 102 -15.78 -11.26 3.97
N LYS A 103 -16.43 -12.21 4.68
CA LYS A 103 -16.26 -13.64 4.42
C LYS A 103 -17.17 -14.08 3.28
N LEU A 104 -16.58 -14.66 2.23
CA LEU A 104 -17.30 -15.26 1.12
C LEU A 104 -17.59 -16.73 1.42
N ASN A 105 -18.76 -17.19 1.01
CA ASN A 105 -19.22 -18.55 1.29
C ASN A 105 -18.59 -19.63 0.40
N LYS A 106 -17.91 -19.24 -0.70
CA LYS A 106 -17.33 -20.16 -1.69
C LYS A 106 -15.92 -19.75 -2.08
N GLY A 107 -15.12 -20.76 -2.44
CA GLY A 107 -13.76 -20.57 -2.91
C GLY A 107 -12.73 -20.52 -1.78
N LEU A 108 -11.53 -20.13 -2.13
CA LEU A 108 -10.38 -19.97 -1.22
C LEU A 108 -9.72 -18.62 -1.50
N SER A 109 -9.32 -17.92 -0.46
CA SER A 109 -8.34 -16.83 -0.62
C SER A 109 -7.06 -17.42 -1.22
N ARG A 110 -6.39 -16.65 -2.06
CA ARG A 110 -5.31 -17.20 -2.86
C ARG A 110 -4.08 -17.56 -2.03
N ILE A 111 -3.35 -18.54 -2.52
CA ILE A 111 -1.99 -18.83 -2.13
C ILE A 111 -1.10 -18.44 -3.31
N ASN A 112 -0.09 -17.62 -3.06
CA ASN A 112 0.98 -17.37 -4.02
C ASN A 112 2.19 -18.19 -3.59
N VAL A 113 2.83 -18.86 -4.54
CA VAL A 113 4.11 -19.54 -4.30
C VAL A 113 5.23 -18.69 -4.88
N LYS A 114 6.20 -18.33 -4.04
CA LYS A 114 7.40 -17.61 -4.43
C LYS A 114 8.59 -18.56 -4.31
N LEU A 115 9.04 -19.05 -5.44
CA LEU A 115 10.15 -19.98 -5.53
C LEU A 115 11.46 -19.18 -5.65
N ARG A 116 12.34 -19.38 -4.67
CA ARG A 116 13.73 -18.91 -4.69
C ARG A 116 14.64 -20.08 -5.06
N SER A 117 15.32 -19.95 -6.18
CA SER A 117 16.30 -20.91 -6.68
C SER A 117 17.40 -20.12 -7.41
N ASN A 118 18.01 -20.71 -8.43
CA ASN A 118 18.93 -20.01 -9.34
C ASN A 118 18.28 -18.78 -9.97
N GLU A 119 16.96 -18.86 -10.21
CA GLU A 119 16.10 -17.76 -10.64
C GLU A 119 14.86 -17.71 -9.74
N GLU A 120 14.37 -16.50 -9.44
CA GLU A 120 13.11 -16.34 -8.73
C GLU A 120 11.93 -16.54 -9.67
N SER A 121 10.93 -17.31 -9.21
CA SER A 121 9.69 -17.55 -9.96
C SER A 121 8.49 -17.39 -9.05
N GLU A 122 7.39 -16.88 -9.60
CA GLU A 122 6.14 -16.71 -8.85
C GLU A 122 4.98 -17.44 -9.52
N ILE A 123 4.18 -18.14 -8.72
CA ILE A 123 2.91 -18.73 -9.13
C ILE A 123 1.82 -18.07 -8.29
N ASN A 124 1.06 -17.19 -8.93
CA ASN A 124 0.03 -16.39 -8.25
C ASN A 124 -1.35 -17.03 -8.40
N GLY A 125 -1.98 -17.40 -7.29
CA GLY A 125 -3.35 -17.90 -7.24
C GLY A 125 -4.38 -16.86 -7.69
N GLN A 126 -5.54 -17.31 -8.19
CA GLN A 126 -6.58 -16.40 -8.70
C GLN A 126 -7.42 -15.79 -7.57
N GLY A 127 -7.60 -16.51 -6.46
CA GLY A 127 -8.51 -16.11 -5.38
C GLY A 127 -9.97 -16.45 -5.64
N PRO A 128 -10.87 -16.09 -4.73
CA PRO A 128 -12.29 -16.39 -4.81
C PRO A 128 -13.01 -15.52 -5.84
N VAL A 129 -14.17 -15.98 -6.28
CA VAL A 129 -15.10 -15.17 -7.08
C VAL A 129 -15.78 -14.15 -6.18
N ILE A 130 -15.66 -12.88 -6.54
CA ILE A 130 -16.33 -11.76 -5.86
C ILE A 130 -17.46 -11.29 -6.78
N ASP A 131 -18.69 -11.42 -6.31
CA ASP A 131 -19.89 -11.01 -7.03
C ASP A 131 -20.33 -9.58 -6.69
N GLU A 132 -21.38 -9.10 -7.35
CA GLU A 132 -21.94 -7.77 -7.13
C GLU A 132 -22.52 -7.59 -5.72
N ASN A 133 -23.06 -8.65 -5.12
CA ASN A 133 -23.56 -8.59 -3.75
C ASN A 133 -22.41 -8.36 -2.76
N ALA A 134 -21.27 -9.03 -2.96
CA ALA A 134 -20.09 -8.81 -2.14
C ALA A 134 -19.57 -7.36 -2.28
N LEU A 135 -19.57 -6.79 -3.49
CA LEU A 135 -19.21 -5.38 -3.69
C LEU A 135 -20.19 -4.45 -2.96
N THR A 136 -21.48 -4.72 -3.03
CA THR A 136 -22.51 -3.96 -2.31
C THR A 136 -22.28 -4.00 -0.78
N LEU A 137 -21.95 -5.16 -0.23
CA LEU A 137 -21.62 -5.29 1.21
C LEU A 137 -20.36 -4.48 1.58
N LEU A 138 -19.35 -4.41 0.71
CA LEU A 138 -18.18 -3.58 0.94
C LEU A 138 -18.55 -2.09 0.97
N ILE A 139 -19.35 -1.62 0.00
CA ILE A 139 -19.82 -0.24 -0.04
C ILE A 139 -20.60 0.10 1.23
N GLN A 140 -21.49 -0.75 1.69
CA GLN A 140 -22.22 -0.56 2.96
C GLN A 140 -21.28 -0.44 4.17
N LYS A 141 -20.16 -1.18 4.19
CA LYS A 141 -19.13 -1.00 5.24
C LYS A 141 -18.46 0.37 5.19
N LEU A 142 -18.40 1.00 4.02
CA LEU A 142 -17.83 2.34 3.84
C LEU A 142 -18.80 3.46 4.23
N ASP A 143 -20.08 3.15 4.50
CA ASP A 143 -21.06 4.15 4.96
C ASP A 143 -20.68 4.81 6.30
N LYS A 144 -19.87 4.13 7.09
CA LYS A 144 -19.35 4.65 8.37
C LYS A 144 -18.23 5.68 8.24
N LEU A 145 -17.62 5.84 7.06
CA LEU A 145 -16.56 6.82 6.84
C LEU A 145 -17.12 8.25 6.96
N VAL A 146 -16.35 9.12 7.58
CA VAL A 146 -16.72 10.53 7.78
C VAL A 146 -15.67 11.47 7.18
N SER A 147 -16.03 12.74 7.00
CA SER A 147 -15.12 13.75 6.45
C SER A 147 -13.76 13.76 7.15
N GLY A 148 -12.71 13.74 6.35
CA GLY A 148 -11.32 13.69 6.80
C GLY A 148 -10.73 12.30 7.00
N ASP A 149 -11.54 11.22 6.96
CA ASP A 149 -11.03 9.85 6.92
C ASP A 149 -10.21 9.59 5.65
N VAL A 150 -9.36 8.57 5.71
CA VAL A 150 -8.53 8.14 4.59
C VAL A 150 -8.97 6.76 4.14
N LEU A 151 -9.25 6.60 2.84
CA LEU A 151 -9.51 5.30 2.22
C LEU A 151 -8.41 4.97 1.22
N ILE A 152 -7.76 3.84 1.40
CA ILE A 152 -6.68 3.35 0.54
C ILE A 152 -7.18 2.14 -0.23
N LEU A 153 -7.27 2.28 -1.55
CA LEU A 153 -7.56 1.23 -2.50
C LEU A 153 -6.24 0.77 -3.11
N SER A 154 -5.77 -0.43 -2.77
CA SER A 154 -4.47 -0.91 -3.22
C SER A 154 -4.54 -2.31 -3.83
N GLY A 155 -3.87 -2.49 -4.97
CA GLY A 155 -3.66 -3.75 -5.63
C GLY A 155 -4.62 -4.03 -6.80
N SER A 156 -4.46 -5.22 -7.36
CA SER A 156 -5.30 -5.72 -8.44
C SER A 156 -6.65 -6.21 -7.95
N ILE A 157 -7.64 -6.19 -8.82
CA ILE A 157 -8.94 -6.83 -8.60
C ILE A 157 -8.93 -8.25 -9.19
N PRO A 158 -9.67 -9.23 -8.61
CA PRO A 158 -9.89 -10.52 -9.23
C PRO A 158 -10.57 -10.40 -10.58
N LYS A 159 -10.31 -11.35 -11.50
CA LYS A 159 -10.94 -11.37 -12.83
C LYS A 159 -12.47 -11.43 -12.81
N SER A 160 -13.05 -11.88 -11.71
CA SER A 160 -14.50 -11.94 -11.51
C SER A 160 -15.16 -10.58 -11.23
N MET A 161 -14.37 -9.56 -10.89
CA MET A 161 -14.89 -8.22 -10.62
C MET A 161 -14.90 -7.35 -11.87
N SER A 162 -15.86 -6.42 -11.93
CA SER A 162 -15.86 -5.37 -12.94
C SER A 162 -14.60 -4.51 -12.83
N LYS A 163 -14.03 -4.13 -13.99
CA LYS A 163 -12.91 -3.18 -14.07
C LYS A 163 -13.28 -1.81 -13.45
N ASP A 164 -14.56 -1.51 -13.28
CA ASP A 164 -15.06 -0.29 -12.67
C ASP A 164 -15.20 -0.37 -11.13
N ALA A 165 -14.76 -1.46 -10.49
CA ALA A 165 -14.94 -1.65 -9.06
C ALA A 165 -14.40 -0.49 -8.21
N TYR A 166 -13.18 -0.01 -8.51
CA TYR A 166 -12.59 1.15 -7.82
C TYR A 166 -13.42 2.41 -8.06
N ARG A 167 -13.78 2.66 -9.32
CA ARG A 167 -14.63 3.80 -9.70
C ARG A 167 -15.98 3.77 -8.96
N THR A 168 -16.61 2.60 -8.88
CA THR A 168 -17.89 2.42 -8.17
C THR A 168 -17.77 2.77 -6.69
N ILE A 169 -16.70 2.31 -6.04
CA ILE A 169 -16.43 2.65 -4.64
C ILE A 169 -16.19 4.14 -4.47
N LEU A 170 -15.32 4.75 -5.29
CA LEU A 170 -15.01 6.17 -5.16
C LEU A 170 -16.26 7.04 -5.40
N LYS A 171 -17.12 6.68 -6.36
CA LYS A 171 -18.40 7.37 -6.59
C LYS A 171 -19.32 7.32 -5.37
N SER A 172 -19.35 6.21 -4.63
CA SER A 172 -20.20 6.10 -3.43
C SER A 172 -19.76 7.03 -2.29
N LEU A 173 -18.55 7.59 -2.37
CA LEU A 173 -17.94 8.47 -1.36
C LEU A 173 -17.84 9.94 -1.80
N ASN A 174 -18.25 10.28 -3.02
CA ASN A 174 -17.88 11.53 -3.70
C ASN A 174 -18.27 12.82 -2.94
N ASP A 175 -19.29 12.77 -2.08
CA ASP A 175 -19.79 13.95 -1.37
C ASP A 175 -19.30 14.04 0.10
N ARG A 176 -18.35 13.19 0.53
CA ARG A 176 -18.00 13.01 1.94
C ARG A 176 -16.64 13.60 2.36
N ASP A 177 -15.90 14.26 1.47
CA ASP A 177 -14.52 14.75 1.72
C ASP A 177 -13.59 13.66 2.30
N ILE A 178 -13.67 12.44 1.77
CA ILE A 178 -12.75 11.36 2.11
C ILE A 178 -11.47 11.52 1.31
N LYS A 179 -10.31 11.39 1.97
CA LYS A 179 -9.01 11.36 1.28
C LYS A 179 -8.79 9.99 0.66
N THR A 180 -9.04 9.87 -0.66
CA THR A 180 -8.92 8.60 -1.37
C THR A 180 -7.53 8.42 -1.95
N VAL A 181 -6.89 7.30 -1.65
CA VAL A 181 -5.59 6.89 -2.17
C VAL A 181 -5.79 5.71 -3.11
N VAL A 182 -5.25 5.78 -4.33
CA VAL A 182 -5.36 4.72 -5.32
C VAL A 182 -3.98 4.25 -5.76
N ASP A 183 -3.61 3.03 -5.37
CA ASP A 183 -2.39 2.33 -5.80
C ASP A 183 -2.79 1.14 -6.69
N ALA A 184 -3.10 1.45 -7.94
CA ALA A 184 -3.54 0.52 -8.96
C ALA A 184 -2.83 0.79 -10.29
N THR A 185 -2.98 -0.13 -11.26
CA THR A 185 -2.34 -0.05 -12.57
C THR A 185 -3.35 0.03 -13.71
N GLY A 186 -2.91 0.47 -14.87
CA GLY A 186 -3.66 0.42 -16.13
C GLY A 186 -5.04 1.10 -16.06
N ASP A 187 -6.03 0.45 -16.68
CA ASP A 187 -7.40 0.96 -16.76
C ASP A 187 -8.06 1.18 -15.39
N LEU A 188 -7.67 0.38 -14.38
CA LEU A 188 -8.22 0.49 -13.04
C LEU A 188 -7.86 1.83 -12.39
N LEU A 189 -6.64 2.32 -12.59
CA LEU A 189 -6.21 3.64 -12.15
C LEU A 189 -6.84 4.74 -13.02
N LYS A 190 -6.74 4.63 -14.34
CA LYS A 190 -7.31 5.62 -15.28
C LYS A 190 -8.78 5.90 -15.02
N GLY A 191 -9.56 4.83 -14.75
CA GLY A 191 -11.00 4.93 -14.46
C GLY A 191 -11.34 5.71 -13.18
N THR A 192 -10.36 6.11 -12.37
CA THR A 192 -10.58 6.85 -11.13
C THR A 192 -10.16 8.32 -11.18
N LEU A 193 -9.39 8.73 -12.17
CA LEU A 193 -8.73 10.05 -12.18
C LEU A 193 -9.73 11.21 -12.15
N ASP A 194 -10.82 11.13 -12.91
CA ASP A 194 -11.89 12.15 -12.95
C ASP A 194 -12.64 12.28 -11.60
N LEU A 195 -12.50 11.31 -10.70
CA LEU A 195 -13.01 11.37 -9.31
C LEU A 195 -12.02 12.01 -8.34
N LYS A 196 -10.92 12.55 -8.86
CA LYS A 196 -9.93 13.36 -8.15
C LYS A 196 -9.35 12.67 -6.92
N PRO A 197 -8.73 11.48 -7.06
CA PRO A 197 -8.08 10.81 -5.94
C PRO A 197 -7.06 11.73 -5.28
N PHE A 198 -7.00 11.70 -3.93
CA PHE A 198 -6.08 12.51 -3.15
C PHE A 198 -4.61 12.15 -3.43
N LEU A 199 -4.33 10.85 -3.59
CA LEU A 199 -3.00 10.35 -3.93
C LEU A 199 -3.12 9.20 -4.91
N ILE A 200 -2.25 9.21 -5.93
CA ILE A 200 -1.91 8.03 -6.73
C ILE A 200 -0.42 7.76 -6.66
N LYS A 201 -0.02 6.46 -6.80
CA LYS A 201 1.40 6.09 -6.73
C LYS A 201 1.77 5.06 -7.80
N PRO A 202 1.95 5.41 -9.06
CA PRO A 202 2.57 4.54 -10.04
C PRO A 202 4.10 4.50 -9.87
N ASN A 203 4.74 3.43 -10.35
CA ASN A 203 6.16 3.43 -10.65
C ASN A 203 6.41 3.90 -12.10
N VAL A 204 7.68 4.09 -12.49
CA VAL A 204 8.04 4.58 -13.85
C VAL A 204 7.51 3.64 -14.94
N HIS A 205 7.56 2.32 -14.72
CA HIS A 205 7.06 1.35 -15.68
C HIS A 205 5.53 1.43 -15.83
N GLU A 206 4.82 1.45 -14.72
CA GLU A 206 3.36 1.64 -14.70
C GLU A 206 2.95 2.99 -15.33
N LEU A 207 3.74 4.05 -15.10
CA LEU A 207 3.52 5.35 -15.73
C LEU A 207 3.69 5.27 -17.25
N ALA A 208 4.74 4.60 -17.73
CA ALA A 208 4.98 4.38 -19.16
C ALA A 208 3.83 3.58 -19.81
N GLU A 209 3.37 2.50 -19.16
CA GLU A 209 2.22 1.71 -19.61
C GLU A 209 0.93 2.54 -19.67
N LEU A 210 0.67 3.41 -18.68
CA LEU A 210 -0.52 4.27 -18.67
C LEU A 210 -0.63 5.17 -19.91
N PHE A 211 0.50 5.64 -20.42
CA PHE A 211 0.52 6.52 -21.61
C PHE A 211 0.92 5.79 -22.90
N ASN A 212 1.25 4.49 -22.81
CA ASN A 212 1.77 3.68 -23.92
C ASN A 212 2.99 4.32 -24.57
N VAL A 213 3.99 4.68 -23.77
CA VAL A 213 5.24 5.34 -24.14
C VAL A 213 6.45 4.68 -23.49
N GLU A 214 7.64 5.00 -23.98
CA GLU A 214 8.89 4.79 -23.24
C GLU A 214 9.25 6.05 -22.45
N ILE A 215 9.72 5.89 -21.23
CA ILE A 215 10.19 6.98 -20.35
C ILE A 215 11.67 6.74 -20.06
N ASN A 216 12.51 7.66 -20.53
CA ASN A 216 13.96 7.49 -20.54
C ASN A 216 14.72 8.44 -19.59
N ASN A 217 14.03 9.48 -19.11
CA ASN A 217 14.66 10.53 -18.30
C ASN A 217 13.65 11.13 -17.30
N LEU A 218 14.17 11.93 -16.38
CA LEU A 218 13.40 12.52 -15.29
C LEU A 218 12.40 13.59 -15.77
N GLU A 219 12.73 14.32 -16.83
CA GLU A 219 11.86 15.33 -17.42
C GLU A 219 10.59 14.67 -17.99
N GLU A 220 10.73 13.52 -18.60
CA GLU A 220 9.58 12.73 -19.10
C GLU A 220 8.76 12.16 -17.93
N VAL A 221 9.41 11.68 -16.84
CA VAL A 221 8.69 11.26 -15.62
C VAL A 221 7.85 12.41 -15.07
N GLU A 222 8.44 13.60 -14.94
CA GLU A 222 7.72 14.79 -14.46
C GLU A 222 6.57 15.16 -15.41
N PHE A 223 6.82 15.17 -16.70
CA PHE A 223 5.81 15.51 -17.71
C PHE A 223 4.58 14.62 -17.60
N TYR A 224 4.77 13.28 -17.56
CA TYR A 224 3.64 12.36 -17.48
C TYR A 224 3.00 12.34 -16.09
N ALA A 225 3.74 12.60 -15.01
CA ALA A 225 3.16 12.78 -13.68
C ALA A 225 2.21 14.00 -13.65
N ARG A 226 2.58 15.11 -14.28
CA ARG A 226 1.70 16.30 -14.42
C ARG A 226 0.47 16.01 -15.27
N GLN A 227 0.60 15.20 -16.33
CA GLN A 227 -0.55 14.76 -17.13
C GLN A 227 -1.57 13.95 -16.29
N LEU A 228 -1.12 13.12 -15.33
CA LEU A 228 -2.01 12.44 -14.39
C LEU A 228 -2.68 13.42 -13.41
N GLN A 229 -1.97 14.46 -12.99
CA GLN A 229 -2.53 15.53 -12.17
C GLN A 229 -3.59 16.34 -12.94
N GLU A 230 -3.33 16.70 -14.18
CA GLU A 230 -4.30 17.39 -15.07
C GLU A 230 -5.56 16.54 -15.31
N GLN A 231 -5.43 15.21 -15.35
CA GLN A 231 -6.56 14.27 -15.45
C GLN A 231 -7.35 14.14 -14.15
N GLY A 232 -6.86 14.71 -13.03
CA GLY A 232 -7.62 14.85 -11.80
C GLY A 232 -6.95 14.42 -10.51
N ALA A 233 -5.87 13.63 -10.55
CA ALA A 233 -5.16 13.24 -9.33
C ALA A 233 -4.63 14.48 -8.58
N LYS A 234 -4.85 14.57 -7.26
CA LYS A 234 -4.36 15.74 -6.49
C LYS A 234 -2.86 15.65 -6.24
N ASN A 235 -2.38 14.53 -5.74
CA ASN A 235 -0.97 14.25 -5.51
C ASN A 235 -0.55 13.05 -6.35
N VAL A 236 0.59 13.16 -7.04
CA VAL A 236 1.16 12.09 -7.89
C VAL A 236 2.55 11.75 -7.36
N LEU A 237 2.68 10.59 -6.70
CA LEU A 237 3.94 10.08 -6.19
C LEU A 237 4.48 9.01 -7.14
N ILE A 238 5.63 9.26 -7.75
CA ILE A 238 6.28 8.29 -8.65
C ILE A 238 7.43 7.61 -7.91
N SER A 239 7.42 6.28 -7.84
CA SER A 239 8.56 5.49 -7.38
C SER A 239 9.48 5.19 -8.56
N MET A 240 10.78 5.50 -8.41
CA MET A 240 11.76 5.39 -9.49
C MET A 240 12.88 4.38 -9.14
N ALA A 241 12.59 3.42 -8.28
CA ALA A 241 13.54 2.39 -7.82
C ALA A 241 14.88 2.99 -7.37
N LYS A 242 15.99 2.66 -8.06
CA LYS A 242 17.33 3.15 -7.76
C LYS A 242 17.49 4.67 -7.94
N ASP A 243 16.59 5.31 -8.67
CA ASP A 243 16.64 6.75 -8.96
C ASP A 243 15.80 7.57 -7.94
N GLY A 244 15.22 6.90 -6.92
CA GLY A 244 14.53 7.56 -5.82
C GLY A 244 13.03 7.75 -6.05
N SER A 245 12.54 8.96 -5.85
CA SER A 245 11.12 9.29 -5.96
C SER A 245 10.86 10.73 -6.41
N LEU A 246 9.72 10.94 -7.07
CA LEU A 246 9.23 12.25 -7.49
C LEU A 246 7.79 12.40 -7.00
N LEU A 247 7.45 13.56 -6.45
CA LEU A 247 6.08 13.95 -6.07
C LEU A 247 5.71 15.25 -6.78
N ILE A 248 4.58 15.24 -7.45
CA ILE A 248 3.86 16.46 -7.81
C ILE A 248 2.74 16.60 -6.79
N ASP A 249 2.82 17.62 -5.93
CA ASP A 249 1.84 17.83 -4.88
C ASP A 249 0.58 18.54 -5.39
N GLU A 250 -0.46 18.61 -4.56
CA GLU A 250 -1.75 19.18 -4.94
C GLU A 250 -1.71 20.67 -5.33
N THR A 251 -0.59 21.36 -5.05
CA THR A 251 -0.35 22.76 -5.50
C THR A 251 0.36 22.81 -6.85
N GLY A 252 0.75 21.67 -7.42
CA GLY A 252 1.55 21.54 -8.64
C GLY A 252 3.06 21.69 -8.41
N LYS A 253 3.54 21.82 -7.17
CA LYS A 253 4.97 21.89 -6.86
C LYS A 253 5.63 20.53 -6.97
N LYS A 254 6.81 20.49 -7.60
CA LYS A 254 7.65 19.30 -7.69
C LYS A 254 8.53 19.16 -6.45
N HIS A 255 8.59 17.94 -5.94
CA HIS A 255 9.55 17.48 -4.95
C HIS A 255 10.24 16.23 -5.50
N GLN A 256 11.55 16.16 -5.37
CA GLN A 256 12.34 15.03 -5.86
C GLN A 256 13.38 14.65 -4.83
N LEU A 257 13.53 13.35 -4.61
CA LEU A 257 14.54 12.79 -3.72
C LEU A 257 15.26 11.63 -4.38
N GLY A 258 16.55 11.51 -4.09
CA GLY A 258 17.32 10.32 -4.42
C GLY A 258 16.96 9.12 -3.56
N VAL A 259 17.64 8.02 -3.76
CA VAL A 259 17.46 6.78 -3.02
C VAL A 259 18.25 6.80 -1.70
N CYS A 260 17.69 6.17 -0.66
CA CYS A 260 18.44 5.88 0.56
C CYS A 260 19.57 4.87 0.30
N LYS A 261 20.63 4.94 1.08
CA LYS A 261 21.76 4.00 1.01
C LYS A 261 21.45 2.75 1.84
N GLY A 262 21.55 1.57 1.23
CA GLY A 262 21.32 0.29 1.87
C GLY A 262 21.56 -0.87 0.90
N LYS A 263 21.56 -2.09 1.42
CA LYS A 263 21.68 -3.31 0.62
C LYS A 263 20.26 -3.81 0.29
N LEU A 264 19.95 -3.85 -1.01
CA LEU A 264 18.68 -4.42 -1.48
C LEU A 264 18.56 -5.89 -1.05
N LYS A 265 17.45 -6.22 -0.39
CA LYS A 265 17.08 -7.58 0.02
C LYS A 265 15.78 -8.03 -0.62
N ASN A 266 14.75 -7.18 -0.61
CA ASN A 266 13.44 -7.51 -1.13
C ASN A 266 12.68 -6.23 -1.55
N SER A 267 12.29 -6.12 -2.80
CA SER A 267 11.53 -4.95 -3.30
C SER A 267 10.01 -5.07 -3.12
N VAL A 268 9.51 -6.25 -2.73
CA VAL A 268 8.07 -6.49 -2.55
C VAL A 268 7.53 -5.68 -1.38
N GLY A 269 6.47 -4.92 -1.61
CA GLY A 269 5.88 -4.06 -0.59
C GLY A 269 6.55 -2.67 -0.41
N ALA A 270 7.65 -2.38 -1.11
CA ALA A 270 8.29 -1.07 -1.03
C ALA A 270 7.36 0.07 -1.46
N GLY A 271 6.60 -0.13 -2.55
CA GLY A 271 5.58 0.81 -3.00
C GLY A 271 4.44 0.99 -1.99
N ASP A 272 3.99 -0.10 -1.35
CA ASP A 272 2.97 -0.06 -0.30
C ASP A 272 3.46 0.75 0.90
N SER A 273 4.74 0.58 1.25
CA SER A 273 5.40 1.33 2.33
C SER A 273 5.53 2.82 2.01
N MET A 274 5.76 3.18 0.73
CA MET A 274 5.75 4.58 0.29
C MET A 274 4.36 5.21 0.47
N VAL A 275 3.29 4.48 0.14
CA VAL A 275 1.91 4.94 0.39
C VAL A 275 1.68 5.17 1.89
N ALA A 276 2.09 4.23 2.74
CA ALA A 276 1.97 4.36 4.19
C ALA A 276 2.74 5.58 4.72
N GLY A 277 3.98 5.77 4.29
CA GLY A 277 4.81 6.91 4.66
C GLY A 277 4.21 8.26 4.23
N PHE A 278 3.66 8.32 3.01
CA PHE A 278 2.98 9.53 2.51
C PHE A 278 1.75 9.86 3.38
N VAL A 279 0.88 8.87 3.62
CA VAL A 279 -0.35 9.06 4.39
C VAL A 279 -0.03 9.46 5.84
N ALA A 280 0.95 8.82 6.47
CA ALA A 280 1.39 9.16 7.82
C ALA A 280 1.92 10.61 7.89
N GLY A 281 2.81 10.99 6.98
CA GLY A 281 3.34 12.36 6.92
C GLY A 281 2.25 13.42 6.70
N TYR A 282 1.27 13.12 5.85
CA TYR A 282 0.13 14.01 5.64
C TYR A 282 -0.74 14.17 6.89
N LEU A 283 -1.03 13.07 7.59
CA LEU A 283 -1.81 13.09 8.83
C LEU A 283 -1.08 13.80 9.98
N ASP A 284 0.26 13.75 10.00
CA ASP A 284 1.10 14.52 10.90
C ASP A 284 1.08 16.04 10.58
N GLY A 285 0.50 16.44 9.44
CA GLY A 285 0.48 17.84 8.99
C GLY A 285 1.86 18.33 8.53
N LYS A 286 2.71 17.43 8.06
CA LYS A 286 4.04 17.80 7.55
C LYS A 286 3.95 18.52 6.19
N GLU A 287 4.97 19.32 5.88
CA GLU A 287 5.15 19.88 4.55
C GLU A 287 5.44 18.78 3.52
N TYR A 288 5.05 18.96 2.26
CA TYR A 288 5.20 17.94 1.22
C TYR A 288 6.65 17.47 1.01
N HIS A 289 7.62 18.33 1.27
CA HIS A 289 9.03 17.94 1.26
C HIS A 289 9.36 16.89 2.35
N GLU A 290 8.81 17.03 3.54
CA GLU A 290 9.00 16.05 4.61
C GLU A 290 8.13 14.79 4.39
N ILE A 291 6.96 14.94 3.74
CA ILE A 291 6.11 13.81 3.37
C ILE A 291 6.82 12.87 2.38
N ILE A 292 7.44 13.43 1.32
CA ILE A 292 8.16 12.60 0.34
C ILE A 292 9.41 11.94 0.98
N LYS A 293 10.09 12.59 1.94
CA LYS A 293 11.19 11.97 2.69
C LYS A 293 10.70 10.74 3.44
N LEU A 294 9.60 10.86 4.18
CA LEU A 294 9.04 9.75 4.94
C LEU A 294 8.57 8.61 4.01
N ALA A 295 7.93 8.96 2.89
CA ALA A 295 7.51 7.99 1.89
C ALA A 295 8.70 7.23 1.28
N THR A 296 9.75 7.96 0.86
CA THR A 296 10.96 7.37 0.26
C THR A 296 11.72 6.51 1.27
N ALA A 297 11.86 6.97 2.51
CA ALA A 297 12.50 6.22 3.59
C ALA A 297 11.73 4.94 3.93
N ALA A 298 10.39 4.97 3.99
CA ALA A 298 9.57 3.80 4.24
C ALA A 298 9.70 2.76 3.11
N GLY A 299 9.71 3.20 1.84
CA GLY A 299 9.98 2.33 0.70
C GLY A 299 11.38 1.71 0.76
N GLY A 300 12.41 2.52 1.06
CA GLY A 300 13.78 2.06 1.23
C GLY A 300 13.94 1.08 2.39
N ALA A 301 13.30 1.35 3.54
CA ALA A 301 13.34 0.47 4.70
C ALA A 301 12.77 -0.93 4.39
N THR A 302 11.69 -1.01 3.62
CA THR A 302 11.18 -2.29 3.12
C THR A 302 12.17 -2.94 2.15
N ALA A 303 12.71 -2.19 1.20
CA ALA A 303 13.65 -2.72 0.21
C ALA A 303 14.93 -3.31 0.83
N PHE A 304 15.35 -2.81 1.98
CA PHE A 304 16.54 -3.27 2.71
C PHE A 304 16.25 -4.29 3.83
N SER A 305 14.99 -4.69 4.00
CA SER A 305 14.55 -5.67 4.99
C SER A 305 14.13 -6.99 4.34
N GLU A 306 14.11 -8.08 5.12
CA GLU A 306 13.53 -9.36 4.67
C GLU A 306 11.99 -9.28 4.53
N GLY A 307 11.35 -8.40 5.31
CA GLY A 307 9.91 -8.14 5.30
C GLY A 307 9.61 -6.65 5.14
N LEU A 308 8.44 -6.23 5.63
CA LEU A 308 8.03 -4.83 5.57
C LEU A 308 8.86 -3.96 6.52
N ALA A 309 8.90 -2.66 6.21
CA ALA A 309 9.62 -1.64 6.96
C ALA A 309 9.28 -1.64 8.45
N LYS A 310 10.28 -1.49 9.30
CA LYS A 310 10.16 -1.25 10.74
C LYS A 310 10.47 0.21 11.05
N ARG A 311 9.83 0.75 12.11
CA ARG A 311 9.94 2.15 12.52
C ARG A 311 11.38 2.61 12.61
N GLU A 312 12.24 1.86 13.30
CA GLU A 312 13.63 2.23 13.57
C GLU A 312 14.40 2.44 12.28
N MET A 313 14.23 1.55 11.30
CA MET A 313 14.88 1.67 10.00
C MET A 313 14.33 2.84 9.19
N ILE A 314 13.02 3.09 9.23
CA ILE A 314 12.41 4.26 8.56
C ILE A 314 13.02 5.55 9.12
N GLU A 315 13.09 5.68 10.46
CA GLU A 315 13.63 6.86 11.13
C GLU A 315 15.13 7.06 10.84
N GLU A 316 15.90 5.98 10.69
CA GLU A 316 17.30 6.03 10.28
C GLU A 316 17.44 6.53 8.83
N LEU A 317 16.63 6.01 7.91
CA LEU A 317 16.69 6.37 6.50
C LEU A 317 16.17 7.79 6.23
N VAL A 318 15.20 8.29 6.98
CA VAL A 318 14.76 9.69 6.90
C VAL A 318 15.94 10.66 7.14
N LYS A 319 16.88 10.32 8.03
CA LYS A 319 18.06 11.15 8.32
C LYS A 319 19.07 11.21 7.16
N GLN A 320 18.95 10.31 6.20
CA GLN A 320 19.83 10.27 5.02
C GLN A 320 19.32 11.16 3.87
N LEU A 321 18.04 11.54 3.90
CA LEU A 321 17.34 12.32 2.90
C LEU A 321 17.16 13.78 3.36
#